data_79d53e5b2e171a903ca8ca6a9b855913
#
_entry.id   79d53e5b2e171a903ca8ca6a9b855913
#
_cell.length_a   1.000
_cell.length_b   1.000
_cell.length_c   1.000
_cell.angle_alpha   90.00
_cell.angle_beta   90.00
_cell.angle_gamma   90.00
#
_symmetry.space_group_name_H-M   'P 1'
#
loop_
_entity.id
_entity.type
_entity.pdbx_description
1 polymer ?
#
loop_
_entity_poly.entity_id
_entity_poly.type
_entity_poly.pdbx_seq_one_letter_code
_entity_poly.pdbx_strand_id
1 'polypeptide(L)'
;MEVNIFLLPLLGGYIFIKKSTWFRYRTIRYNAQELILSSAVAGLIGVSIAFLIATTISLQLPDFYSWWKSNIHFDFLGTALLAFLLLITSGIIPNRWIDEEARIKEIIKEDNDGIELILLRALEDAKLVSITLKSRKVYIGFISQNFFNPWTGVKSIKVIPVYSGYRVEKNFRIKFTTSYDTVIKYTVEDEEIDLDINDFQMGIPISEIVTVNIFDPRVYEQFAPPEKSDSQ
;
A
#
# COMPACT_ATOMS: atom_id res chain seq x y z
N MET A 1 -5.18 37.45 -18.40
CA MET A 1 -5.02 36.37 -17.40
C MET A 1 -3.99 35.43 -17.99
N GLU A 2 -2.75 35.46 -17.49
CA GLU A 2 -1.70 34.57 -17.96
C GLU A 2 -2.02 33.15 -17.41
N VAL A 3 -2.44 32.26 -18.27
CA VAL A 3 -2.67 30.87 -17.92
C VAL A 3 -1.29 30.23 -17.69
N ASN A 4 -1.03 29.74 -16.48
CA ASN A 4 0.22 29.07 -16.19
C ASN A 4 0.20 27.66 -16.84
N ILE A 5 0.66 27.61 -18.09
CA ILE A 5 0.65 26.42 -18.96
C ILE A 5 1.40 25.25 -18.32
N PHE A 6 2.37 25.53 -17.44
CA PHE A 6 3.15 24.50 -16.72
C PHE A 6 2.33 23.71 -15.69
N LEU A 7 1.14 24.20 -15.30
CA LEU A 7 0.26 23.44 -14.39
C LEU A 7 -0.30 22.17 -15.05
N LEU A 8 -0.51 22.16 -16.37
CA LEU A 8 -1.03 20.97 -17.05
C LEU A 8 -0.09 19.76 -16.98
N PRO A 9 1.21 19.88 -17.35
CA PRO A 9 2.16 18.79 -17.18
C PRO A 9 2.35 18.37 -15.73
N LEU A 10 2.36 19.31 -14.78
CA LEU A 10 2.44 19.00 -13.35
C LEU A 10 1.24 18.17 -12.88
N LEU A 11 0.03 18.56 -13.27
CA LEU A 11 -1.19 17.84 -12.98
C LEU A 11 -1.20 16.46 -13.64
N GLY A 12 -0.74 16.37 -14.89
CA GLY A 12 -0.56 15.11 -15.60
C GLY A 12 0.41 14.18 -14.87
N GLY A 13 1.55 14.71 -14.42
CA GLY A 13 2.54 13.97 -13.63
C GLY A 13 1.97 13.49 -12.30
N TYR A 14 1.19 14.33 -11.61
CA TYR A 14 0.50 13.93 -10.37
C TYR A 14 -0.47 12.77 -10.62
N ILE A 15 -1.32 12.87 -11.66
CA ILE A 15 -2.28 11.82 -12.01
C ILE A 15 -1.55 10.53 -12.39
N PHE A 16 -0.47 10.63 -13.18
CA PHE A 16 0.37 9.51 -13.57
C PHE A 16 0.87 8.74 -12.35
N ILE A 17 1.53 9.43 -11.41
CA ILE A 17 2.12 8.82 -10.22
C ILE A 17 1.03 8.20 -9.32
N LYS A 18 -0.10 8.89 -9.14
CA LYS A 18 -1.20 8.41 -8.30
C LYS A 18 -1.98 7.25 -8.90
N LYS A 19 -2.10 7.17 -10.22
CA LYS A 19 -2.92 6.16 -10.91
C LYS A 19 -2.12 4.98 -11.42
N SER A 20 -0.83 5.15 -11.69
CA SER A 20 0.03 4.06 -12.17
C SER A 20 0.29 3.04 -11.06
N THR A 21 0.02 1.77 -11.34
CA THR A 21 0.31 0.64 -10.42
C THR A 21 1.80 0.58 -10.04
N TRP A 22 2.72 1.06 -10.90
CA TRP A 22 4.15 1.13 -10.61
C TRP A 22 4.52 2.05 -9.46
N PHE A 23 3.81 3.18 -9.32
CA PHE A 23 4.19 4.23 -8.36
C PHE A 23 3.18 4.36 -7.22
N ARG A 24 1.92 3.98 -7.44
CA ARG A 24 0.81 4.21 -6.51
C ARG A 24 1.11 3.75 -5.08
N TYR A 25 1.65 2.56 -4.90
CA TYR A 25 1.99 2.04 -3.57
C TYR A 25 3.08 2.86 -2.87
N ARG A 26 4.10 3.31 -3.61
CA ARG A 26 5.14 4.19 -3.06
C ARG A 26 4.62 5.56 -2.67
N THR A 27 3.63 6.09 -3.40
CA THR A 27 3.06 7.43 -3.11
C THR A 27 2.36 7.52 -1.76
N ILE A 28 1.95 6.39 -1.17
CA ILE A 28 1.37 6.35 0.18
C ILE A 28 2.40 6.78 1.23
N ARG A 29 3.68 6.58 0.95
CA ARG A 29 4.81 6.90 1.84
C ARG A 29 5.37 8.29 1.61
N TYR A 30 5.03 8.93 0.49
CA TYR A 30 5.53 10.25 0.15
C TYR A 30 4.95 11.31 1.07
N ASN A 31 5.80 12.21 1.52
CA ASN A 31 5.34 13.47 2.09
C ASN A 31 4.85 14.42 0.97
N ALA A 32 4.23 15.56 1.34
CA ALA A 32 3.68 16.49 0.36
C ALA A 32 4.75 17.06 -0.61
N GLN A 33 5.96 17.30 -0.12
CA GLN A 33 7.06 17.84 -0.94
C GLN A 33 7.57 16.81 -1.94
N GLU A 34 7.78 15.56 -1.50
CA GLU A 34 8.18 14.45 -2.37
C GLU A 34 7.14 14.19 -3.47
N LEU A 35 5.85 14.27 -3.12
CA LEU A 35 4.79 14.08 -4.09
C LEU A 35 4.80 15.18 -5.16
N ILE A 36 4.96 16.45 -4.75
CA ILE A 36 5.03 17.60 -5.69
C ILE A 36 6.27 17.45 -6.57
N LEU A 37 7.45 17.17 -5.99
CA LEU A 37 8.69 17.03 -6.74
C LEU A 37 8.63 15.87 -7.74
N SER A 38 8.15 14.71 -7.31
CA SER A 38 7.98 13.55 -8.18
C SER A 38 6.99 13.83 -9.32
N SER A 39 5.89 14.55 -9.03
CA SER A 39 4.92 14.97 -10.04
C SER A 39 5.54 15.95 -11.05
N ALA A 40 6.40 16.87 -10.59
CA ALA A 40 7.12 17.80 -11.46
C ALA A 40 8.11 17.06 -12.37
N VAL A 41 8.87 16.10 -11.84
CA VAL A 41 9.80 15.29 -12.64
C VAL A 41 9.05 14.46 -13.69
N ALA A 42 7.95 13.81 -13.31
CA ALA A 42 7.12 13.08 -14.27
C ALA A 42 6.53 14.01 -15.33
N GLY A 43 6.08 15.20 -14.93
CA GLY A 43 5.58 16.25 -15.84
C GLY A 43 6.64 16.70 -16.85
N LEU A 44 7.88 16.95 -16.41
CA LEU A 44 9.00 17.33 -17.28
C LEU A 44 9.33 16.22 -18.29
N ILE A 45 9.36 14.96 -17.85
CA ILE A 45 9.56 13.82 -18.75
C ILE A 45 8.44 13.76 -19.78
N GLY A 46 7.19 13.94 -19.34
CA GLY A 46 6.03 13.96 -20.24
C GLY A 46 6.11 15.07 -21.29
N VAL A 47 6.51 16.28 -20.90
CA VAL A 47 6.73 17.41 -21.81
C VAL A 47 7.84 17.11 -22.83
N SER A 48 8.95 16.53 -22.36
CA SER A 48 10.07 16.17 -23.24
C SER A 48 9.65 15.14 -24.30
N ILE A 49 8.90 14.12 -23.92
CA ILE A 49 8.35 13.12 -24.85
C ILE A 49 7.34 13.78 -25.80
N ALA A 50 6.43 14.60 -25.27
CA ALA A 50 5.45 15.31 -26.11
C ALA A 50 6.11 16.24 -27.13
N PHE A 51 7.18 16.93 -26.74
CA PHE A 51 7.96 17.78 -27.63
C PHE A 51 8.61 16.95 -28.77
N LEU A 52 9.22 15.81 -28.46
CA LEU A 52 9.79 14.93 -29.48
C LEU A 52 8.72 14.42 -30.46
N ILE A 53 7.55 14.03 -29.93
CA ILE A 53 6.41 13.60 -30.76
C ILE A 53 5.92 14.75 -31.66
N ALA A 54 5.73 15.93 -31.08
CA ALA A 54 5.27 17.11 -31.83
C ALA A 54 6.26 17.50 -32.94
N THR A 55 7.57 17.41 -32.68
CA THR A 55 8.62 17.64 -33.66
C THR A 55 8.56 16.59 -34.79
N THR A 56 8.40 15.32 -34.43
CA THR A 56 8.27 14.25 -35.44
C THR A 56 7.02 14.46 -36.31
N ILE A 57 5.89 14.82 -35.72
CA ILE A 57 4.64 15.12 -36.45
C ILE A 57 4.85 16.32 -37.39
N SER A 58 5.55 17.36 -36.94
CA SER A 58 5.81 18.55 -37.79
C SER A 58 6.64 18.24 -39.03
N LEU A 59 7.52 17.23 -38.95
CA LEU A 59 8.36 16.79 -40.09
C LEU A 59 7.64 15.82 -41.02
N GLN A 60 6.81 14.93 -40.48
CA GLN A 60 6.16 13.88 -41.30
C GLN A 60 4.75 14.26 -41.80
N LEU A 61 4.04 15.11 -41.04
CA LEU A 61 2.65 15.52 -41.32
C LEU A 61 2.51 17.04 -41.18
N PRO A 62 3.16 17.84 -42.05
CA PRO A 62 3.20 19.28 -41.94
C PRO A 62 1.82 19.94 -42.03
N ASP A 63 0.91 19.42 -42.84
CA ASP A 63 -0.45 19.94 -42.97
C ASP A 63 -1.27 19.74 -41.68
N PHE A 64 -1.17 18.59 -41.07
CA PHE A 64 -1.80 18.30 -39.78
C PHE A 64 -1.22 19.20 -38.69
N TYR A 65 0.08 19.38 -38.65
CA TYR A 65 0.74 20.23 -37.68
C TYR A 65 0.35 21.70 -37.83
N SER A 66 0.23 22.20 -39.09
CA SER A 66 -0.21 23.58 -39.36
C SER A 66 -1.66 23.78 -38.92
N TRP A 67 -2.55 22.84 -39.21
CA TRP A 67 -3.94 22.86 -38.73
C TRP A 67 -4.00 22.85 -37.18
N TRP A 68 -3.23 21.98 -36.53
CA TRP A 68 -3.12 21.92 -35.08
C TRP A 68 -2.68 23.26 -34.48
N LYS A 69 -1.63 23.86 -35.03
CA LYS A 69 -1.08 25.14 -34.59
C LYS A 69 -2.04 26.30 -34.83
N SER A 70 -2.83 26.28 -35.89
CA SER A 70 -3.81 27.32 -36.18
C SER A 70 -5.00 27.33 -35.22
N ASN A 71 -5.34 26.20 -34.65
CA ASN A 71 -6.45 26.09 -33.69
C ASN A 71 -6.02 26.33 -32.22
N ILE A 72 -4.73 26.28 -31.93
CA ILE A 72 -4.19 26.50 -30.57
C ILE A 72 -3.42 27.83 -30.58
N HIS A 73 -4.05 28.86 -30.05
CA HIS A 73 -3.57 30.24 -30.14
C HIS A 73 -2.47 30.58 -29.09
N PHE A 74 -2.18 29.67 -28.14
CA PHE A 74 -1.16 29.90 -27.12
C PHE A 74 0.07 29.06 -27.41
N ASP A 75 1.24 29.69 -27.38
CA ASP A 75 2.51 28.98 -27.51
C ASP A 75 2.64 27.91 -26.43
N PHE A 76 3.18 26.74 -26.82
CA PHE A 76 3.37 25.55 -25.94
C PHE A 76 2.10 24.90 -25.37
N LEU A 77 0.89 25.47 -25.50
CA LEU A 77 -0.33 24.86 -24.99
C LEU A 77 -0.59 23.50 -25.64
N GLY A 78 -0.35 23.35 -26.93
CA GLY A 78 -0.49 22.07 -27.64
C GLY A 78 0.43 20.99 -27.09
N THR A 79 1.68 21.31 -26.85
CA THR A 79 2.65 20.39 -26.26
C THR A 79 2.30 20.04 -24.83
N ALA A 80 1.84 21.01 -24.03
CA ALA A 80 1.40 20.78 -22.66
C ALA A 80 0.15 19.89 -22.58
N LEU A 81 -0.83 20.08 -23.49
CA LEU A 81 -1.99 19.20 -23.59
C LEU A 81 -1.61 17.79 -24.03
N LEU A 82 -0.73 17.66 -25.02
CA LEU A 82 -0.22 16.35 -25.44
C LEU A 82 0.49 15.64 -24.29
N ALA A 83 1.37 16.34 -23.55
CA ALA A 83 2.04 15.80 -22.39
C ALA A 83 1.05 15.33 -21.32
N PHE A 84 0.04 16.15 -21.02
CA PHE A 84 -1.02 15.82 -20.06
C PHE A 84 -1.77 14.54 -20.45
N LEU A 85 -2.20 14.43 -21.72
CA LEU A 85 -2.90 13.25 -22.22
C LEU A 85 -2.01 12.00 -22.22
N LEU A 86 -0.75 12.13 -22.63
CA LEU A 86 0.22 11.03 -22.59
C LEU A 86 0.46 10.52 -21.16
N LEU A 87 0.60 11.41 -20.19
CA LEU A 87 0.80 11.04 -18.80
C LEU A 87 -0.43 10.34 -18.22
N ILE A 88 -1.64 10.83 -18.50
CA ILE A 88 -2.86 10.16 -18.03
C ILE A 88 -2.98 8.76 -18.64
N THR A 89 -2.85 8.65 -19.96
CA THR A 89 -3.00 7.38 -20.67
C THR A 89 -1.95 6.37 -20.27
N SER A 90 -0.67 6.79 -20.16
CA SER A 90 0.43 5.93 -19.71
C SER A 90 0.31 5.52 -18.23
N GLY A 91 -0.37 6.32 -17.40
CA GLY A 91 -0.63 5.96 -16.00
C GLY A 91 -1.81 4.99 -15.79
N ILE A 92 -2.73 4.92 -16.74
CA ILE A 92 -3.98 4.13 -16.60
C ILE A 92 -3.95 2.86 -17.45
N ILE A 93 -3.55 2.97 -18.72
CA ILE A 93 -3.65 1.85 -19.69
C ILE A 93 -2.82 0.64 -19.27
N PRO A 94 -1.54 0.77 -18.87
CA PRO A 94 -0.72 -0.37 -18.48
C PRO A 94 -1.23 -1.14 -17.27
N ASN A 95 -2.02 -0.50 -16.39
CA ASN A 95 -2.57 -1.15 -15.20
C ASN A 95 -3.43 -2.38 -15.52
N ARG A 96 -3.97 -2.50 -16.74
CA ARG A 96 -4.76 -3.68 -17.14
C ARG A 96 -3.93 -4.95 -17.28
N TRP A 97 -2.61 -4.81 -17.45
CA TRP A 97 -1.68 -5.91 -17.68
C TRP A 97 -0.73 -6.15 -16.52
N ILE A 98 -0.76 -5.28 -15.52
CA ILE A 98 0.11 -5.37 -14.33
C ILE A 98 -0.69 -6.00 -13.19
N ASP A 99 -0.18 -7.11 -12.66
CA ASP A 99 -0.69 -7.69 -11.42
C ASP A 99 -0.31 -6.77 -10.25
N GLU A 100 -1.34 -6.16 -9.67
CA GLU A 100 -1.18 -5.22 -8.58
C GLU A 100 -0.61 -5.90 -7.33
N GLU A 101 -1.06 -7.12 -7.02
CA GLU A 101 -0.60 -7.84 -5.84
C GLU A 101 0.88 -8.23 -5.95
N ALA A 102 1.27 -8.77 -7.12
CA ALA A 102 2.67 -9.07 -7.39
C ALA A 102 3.56 -7.83 -7.28
N ARG A 103 3.10 -6.69 -7.80
CA ARG A 103 3.85 -5.43 -7.74
C ARG A 103 3.97 -4.89 -6.32
N ILE A 104 2.94 -4.98 -5.49
CA ILE A 104 2.99 -4.59 -4.08
C ILE A 104 4.03 -5.44 -3.33
N LYS A 105 4.02 -6.76 -3.52
CA LYS A 105 4.99 -7.67 -2.91
C LYS A 105 6.44 -7.34 -3.31
N GLU A 106 6.65 -7.01 -4.57
CA GLU A 106 7.96 -6.59 -5.07
C GLU A 106 8.43 -5.30 -4.39
N ILE A 107 7.59 -4.27 -4.31
CA ILE A 107 7.91 -3.00 -3.66
C ILE A 107 8.22 -3.19 -2.17
N ILE A 108 7.47 -4.04 -1.46
CA ILE A 108 7.75 -4.34 -0.05
C ILE A 108 9.14 -4.98 0.10
N LYS A 109 9.52 -5.87 -0.82
CA LYS A 109 10.85 -6.52 -0.83
C LYS A 109 11.96 -5.53 -1.19
N GLU A 110 11.71 -4.60 -2.13
CA GLU A 110 12.66 -3.56 -2.53
C GLU A 110 12.90 -2.54 -1.41
N ASP A 111 11.84 -2.07 -0.76
CA ASP A 111 11.91 -1.03 0.29
C ASP A 111 12.44 -1.56 1.62
N ASN A 112 12.44 -2.88 1.79
CA ASN A 112 13.03 -3.61 2.93
C ASN A 112 12.55 -3.10 4.31
N ASP A 113 11.28 -2.66 4.43
CA ASP A 113 10.70 -2.30 5.72
C ASP A 113 10.47 -3.56 6.57
N GLY A 114 11.09 -3.59 7.75
CA GLY A 114 11.11 -4.79 8.59
C GLY A 114 9.72 -5.27 9.03
N ILE A 115 8.78 -4.35 9.31
CA ILE A 115 7.41 -4.70 9.69
C ILE A 115 6.68 -5.28 8.49
N GLU A 116 6.74 -4.61 7.34
CA GLU A 116 6.04 -5.04 6.13
C GLU A 116 6.56 -6.39 5.62
N LEU A 117 7.87 -6.62 5.70
CA LEU A 117 8.48 -7.90 5.32
C LEU A 117 8.03 -9.07 6.20
N ILE A 118 7.95 -8.85 7.54
CA ILE A 118 7.46 -9.89 8.45
C ILE A 118 5.99 -10.20 8.18
N LEU A 119 5.16 -9.17 7.95
CA LEU A 119 3.75 -9.33 7.63
C LEU A 119 3.55 -10.04 6.28
N LEU A 120 4.33 -9.67 5.26
CA LEU A 120 4.29 -10.32 3.95
C LEU A 120 4.67 -11.80 4.06
N ARG A 121 5.76 -12.11 4.76
CA ARG A 121 6.19 -13.49 4.98
C ARG A 121 5.15 -14.29 5.76
N ALA A 122 4.52 -13.70 6.77
CA ALA A 122 3.48 -14.36 7.53
C ALA A 122 2.24 -14.65 6.67
N LEU A 123 1.91 -13.75 5.74
CA LEU A 123 0.82 -13.94 4.79
C LEU A 123 1.15 -15.06 3.78
N GLU A 124 2.36 -15.02 3.18
CA GLU A 124 2.80 -16.02 2.18
C GLU A 124 2.91 -17.43 2.77
N ASP A 125 3.39 -17.55 4.01
CA ASP A 125 3.59 -18.82 4.71
C ASP A 125 2.38 -19.25 5.56
N ALA A 126 1.28 -18.49 5.58
CA ALA A 126 0.11 -18.70 6.44
C ALA A 126 0.50 -18.89 7.93
N LYS A 127 1.42 -18.06 8.43
CA LYS A 127 1.90 -18.12 9.82
C LYS A 127 1.19 -17.12 10.71
N LEU A 128 1.05 -17.50 11.98
CA LEU A 128 0.57 -16.57 13.00
C LEU A 128 1.58 -15.45 13.22
N VAL A 129 1.07 -14.25 13.46
CA VAL A 129 1.85 -13.10 13.89
C VAL A 129 1.42 -12.64 15.27
N SER A 130 2.40 -12.21 16.07
CA SER A 130 2.16 -11.49 17.32
C SER A 130 2.39 -10.01 17.09
N ILE A 131 1.36 -9.20 17.28
CA ILE A 131 1.36 -7.76 17.07
C ILE A 131 1.17 -7.08 18.42
N THR A 132 2.14 -6.26 18.81
CA THR A 132 2.06 -5.46 20.04
C THR A 132 1.75 -4.01 19.68
N LEU A 133 0.72 -3.45 20.30
CA LEU A 133 0.31 -2.07 20.12
C LEU A 133 0.95 -1.14 21.15
N LYS A 134 0.93 0.17 20.90
CA LYS A 134 1.35 1.23 21.84
C LYS A 134 0.65 1.13 23.20
N SER A 135 -0.60 0.70 23.21
CA SER A 135 -1.38 0.42 24.42
C SER A 135 -0.94 -0.82 25.20
N ARG A 136 0.13 -1.49 24.76
CA ARG A 136 0.58 -2.79 25.29
C ARG A 136 -0.38 -3.96 25.01
N LYS A 137 -1.50 -3.71 24.34
CA LYS A 137 -2.37 -4.78 23.86
C LYS A 137 -1.63 -5.62 22.83
N VAL A 138 -1.82 -6.94 22.91
CA VAL A 138 -1.22 -7.90 21.99
C VAL A 138 -2.33 -8.67 21.30
N TYR A 139 -2.21 -8.78 19.98
CA TYR A 139 -3.04 -9.66 19.18
C TYR A 139 -2.16 -10.70 18.50
N ILE A 140 -2.58 -11.95 18.56
CA ILE A 140 -1.96 -13.06 17.84
C ILE A 140 -3.01 -13.60 16.89
N GLY A 141 -2.68 -13.66 15.60
CA GLY A 141 -3.62 -14.06 14.57
C GLY A 141 -2.99 -14.19 13.20
N PHE A 142 -3.82 -14.51 12.23
CA PHE A 142 -3.43 -14.58 10.83
C PHE A 142 -3.63 -13.22 10.16
N ILE A 143 -2.71 -12.88 9.26
CA ILE A 143 -2.88 -11.73 8.40
C ILE A 143 -3.87 -12.10 7.30
N SER A 144 -4.92 -11.30 7.17
CA SER A 144 -5.87 -11.46 6.08
C SER A 144 -5.29 -10.89 4.78
N GLN A 145 -5.71 -11.46 3.65
CA GLN A 145 -5.41 -10.92 2.32
C GLN A 145 -5.82 -9.45 2.24
N ASN A 146 -5.13 -8.66 1.42
CA ASN A 146 -5.35 -7.20 1.25
C ASN A 146 -4.96 -6.34 2.47
N PHE A 147 -3.85 -6.66 3.13
CA PHE A 147 -3.40 -5.86 4.26
C PHE A 147 -2.93 -4.43 3.88
N PHE A 148 -2.67 -4.15 2.61
CA PHE A 148 -2.44 -2.80 2.12
C PHE A 148 -3.45 -2.41 1.04
N ASN A 149 -4.23 -1.36 1.31
CA ASN A 149 -5.09 -0.78 0.30
C ASN A 149 -4.53 0.56 -0.18
N PRO A 150 -3.89 0.60 -1.36
CA PRO A 150 -3.29 1.83 -1.89
C PRO A 150 -4.32 2.92 -2.24
N TRP A 151 -5.61 2.57 -2.34
CA TRP A 151 -6.66 3.52 -2.72
C TRP A 151 -7.09 4.44 -1.59
N THR A 152 -7.06 3.98 -0.35
CA THR A 152 -7.60 4.73 0.80
C THR A 152 -6.57 5.57 1.52
N GLY A 153 -5.26 5.36 1.26
CA GLY A 153 -4.20 6.02 2.01
C GLY A 153 -4.14 5.63 3.49
N VAL A 154 -5.07 4.81 3.96
CA VAL A 154 -5.11 4.32 5.35
C VAL A 154 -4.17 3.14 5.47
N LYS A 155 -3.12 3.33 6.26
CA LYS A 155 -2.17 2.28 6.59
C LYS A 155 -2.72 1.45 7.75
N SER A 156 -3.49 0.43 7.44
CA SER A 156 -3.99 -0.54 8.42
C SER A 156 -3.77 -1.96 7.91
N ILE A 157 -3.53 -2.87 8.84
CA ILE A 157 -3.50 -4.31 8.56
C ILE A 157 -4.81 -4.94 9.03
N LYS A 158 -5.24 -5.97 8.33
CA LYS A 158 -6.38 -6.81 8.74
C LYS A 158 -5.87 -8.09 9.34
N VAL A 159 -6.32 -8.39 10.54
CA VAL A 159 -5.91 -9.56 11.33
C VAL A 159 -7.14 -10.34 11.73
N ILE A 160 -7.10 -11.67 11.57
CA ILE A 160 -8.05 -12.59 12.16
C ILE A 160 -7.44 -13.06 13.47
N PRO A 161 -7.89 -12.57 14.65
CA PRO A 161 -7.27 -12.87 15.92
C PRO A 161 -7.57 -14.31 16.34
N VAL A 162 -6.55 -15.02 16.81
CA VAL A 162 -6.65 -16.33 17.46
C VAL A 162 -6.56 -16.15 18.97
N TYR A 163 -5.66 -15.30 19.43
CA TYR A 163 -5.50 -14.93 20.83
C TYR A 163 -5.36 -13.41 20.98
N SER A 164 -5.82 -12.90 22.13
CA SER A 164 -5.48 -11.53 22.54
C SER A 164 -5.09 -11.49 24.02
N GLY A 165 -4.30 -10.45 24.34
CA GLY A 165 -3.79 -10.26 25.68
C GLY A 165 -3.14 -8.90 25.81
N TYR A 166 -2.29 -8.76 26.81
CA TYR A 166 -1.48 -7.57 27.03
C TYR A 166 -0.11 -7.92 27.59
N ARG A 167 0.89 -7.04 27.33
CA ARG A 167 2.20 -7.17 27.97
C ARG A 167 2.16 -6.63 29.38
N VAL A 168 2.53 -7.50 30.34
CA VAL A 168 2.65 -7.12 31.75
C VAL A 168 3.80 -6.13 31.91
N GLU A 169 3.57 -5.02 32.63
CA GLU A 169 4.54 -3.93 32.79
C GLU A 169 5.88 -4.38 33.40
N LYS A 170 5.81 -5.26 34.41
CA LYS A 170 6.96 -5.68 35.22
C LYS A 170 7.97 -6.55 34.45
N ASN A 171 7.50 -7.39 33.52
CA ASN A 171 8.35 -8.41 32.84
C ASN A 171 8.12 -8.54 31.34
N PHE A 172 7.24 -7.68 30.77
CA PHE A 172 6.87 -7.67 29.34
C PHE A 172 6.33 -8.99 28.79
N ARG A 173 5.98 -9.95 29.66
CA ARG A 173 5.34 -11.19 29.25
C ARG A 173 3.93 -10.94 28.75
N ILE A 174 3.48 -11.77 27.82
CA ILE A 174 2.11 -11.71 27.33
C ILE A 174 1.23 -12.44 28.34
N LYS A 175 0.23 -11.71 28.89
CA LYS A 175 -0.87 -12.30 29.63
C LYS A 175 -2.05 -12.43 28.70
N PHE A 176 -2.38 -13.64 28.30
CA PHE A 176 -3.53 -13.94 27.45
C PHE A 176 -4.82 -13.65 28.22
N THR A 177 -5.76 -12.96 27.59
CA THR A 177 -7.07 -12.62 28.17
C THR A 177 -8.23 -13.25 27.41
N THR A 178 -8.05 -13.49 26.12
CA THR A 178 -9.12 -14.02 25.26
C THR A 178 -8.53 -15.00 24.26
N SER A 179 -9.20 -16.14 24.11
CA SER A 179 -8.97 -17.12 23.05
C SER A 179 -10.16 -17.08 22.10
N TYR A 180 -9.89 -16.90 20.83
CA TYR A 180 -10.89 -16.94 19.74
C TYR A 180 -10.89 -18.31 19.05
N ASP A 181 -9.93 -19.19 19.39
CA ASP A 181 -9.73 -20.50 18.76
C ASP A 181 -10.99 -21.37 18.80
N THR A 182 -11.70 -21.35 19.94
CA THR A 182 -12.95 -22.10 20.09
C THR A 182 -14.03 -21.61 19.15
N VAL A 183 -14.19 -20.28 19.02
CA VAL A 183 -15.22 -19.69 18.17
C VAL A 183 -14.88 -19.95 16.70
N ILE A 184 -13.61 -19.82 16.31
CA ILE A 184 -13.14 -20.10 14.95
C ILE A 184 -13.40 -21.57 14.58
N LYS A 185 -13.17 -22.52 15.49
CA LYS A 185 -13.44 -23.94 15.27
C LYS A 185 -14.93 -24.20 15.07
N TYR A 186 -15.80 -23.61 15.89
CA TYR A 186 -17.23 -23.74 15.72
C TYR A 186 -17.72 -23.20 14.37
N THR A 187 -17.17 -22.11 13.91
CA THR A 187 -17.51 -21.49 12.62
C THR A 187 -17.11 -22.38 11.42
N VAL A 188 -16.06 -23.20 11.58
CA VAL A 188 -15.58 -24.10 10.51
C VAL A 188 -16.27 -25.47 10.55
N GLU A 189 -16.66 -25.96 11.73
CA GLU A 189 -17.16 -27.32 11.94
C GLU A 189 -18.69 -27.41 11.98
N ASP A 190 -19.41 -26.31 12.24
CA ASP A 190 -20.87 -26.29 12.42
C ASP A 190 -21.55 -25.47 11.33
N GLU A 191 -22.13 -26.16 10.34
CA GLU A 191 -22.84 -25.55 9.20
C GLU A 191 -24.14 -24.79 9.61
N GLU A 192 -24.62 -24.95 10.86
CA GLU A 192 -25.81 -24.25 11.35
C GLU A 192 -25.51 -22.82 11.82
N ILE A 193 -24.24 -22.46 12.01
CA ILE A 193 -23.83 -21.10 12.42
C ILE A 193 -23.43 -20.32 11.18
N ASP A 194 -24.32 -19.43 10.72
CA ASP A 194 -24.07 -18.50 9.60
C ASP A 194 -23.10 -17.36 10.01
N LEU A 195 -21.89 -17.74 10.43
CA LEU A 195 -20.79 -16.81 10.76
C LEU A 195 -19.64 -17.03 9.79
N ASP A 196 -19.25 -15.97 9.07
CA ASP A 196 -18.04 -16.00 8.26
C ASP A 196 -16.81 -15.70 9.15
N ILE A 197 -15.74 -16.47 9.00
CA ILE A 197 -14.43 -16.18 9.63
C ILE A 197 -13.97 -14.75 9.36
N ASN A 198 -14.39 -14.18 8.24
CA ASN A 198 -14.11 -12.79 7.88
C ASN A 198 -14.82 -11.76 8.78
N ASP A 199 -15.89 -12.14 9.48
CA ASP A 199 -16.59 -11.25 10.42
C ASP A 199 -15.75 -10.96 11.67
N PHE A 200 -14.74 -11.82 11.96
CA PHE A 200 -13.80 -11.62 13.05
C PHE A 200 -12.59 -10.79 12.66
N GLN A 201 -12.52 -10.29 11.42
CA GLN A 201 -11.42 -9.44 10.98
C GLN A 201 -11.37 -8.14 11.76
N MET A 202 -10.19 -7.80 12.24
CA MET A 202 -9.91 -6.57 12.96
C MET A 202 -8.92 -5.72 12.18
N GLY A 203 -9.25 -4.45 11.98
CA GLY A 203 -8.36 -3.47 11.36
C GLY A 203 -7.45 -2.82 12.40
N ILE A 204 -6.14 -2.98 12.25
CA ILE A 204 -5.15 -2.38 13.15
C ILE A 204 -4.35 -1.33 12.36
N PRO A 205 -4.40 -0.03 12.75
CA PRO A 205 -3.55 0.99 12.13
C PRO A 205 -2.06 0.67 12.34
N ILE A 206 -1.26 0.76 11.28
CA ILE A 206 0.20 0.50 11.37
C ILE A 206 0.86 1.47 12.35
N SER A 207 0.36 2.73 12.42
CA SER A 207 0.84 3.72 13.37
C SER A 207 0.70 3.33 14.84
N GLU A 208 -0.19 2.40 15.18
CA GLU A 208 -0.37 1.89 16.54
C GLU A 208 0.53 0.68 16.86
N ILE A 209 1.17 0.11 15.86
CA ILE A 209 2.02 -1.07 16.00
C ILE A 209 3.40 -0.66 16.52
N VAL A 210 3.87 -1.33 17.55
CA VAL A 210 5.23 -1.17 18.11
C VAL A 210 6.14 -2.30 17.63
N THR A 211 5.64 -3.54 17.70
CA THR A 211 6.42 -4.71 17.26
C THR A 211 5.52 -5.73 16.57
N VAL A 212 6.10 -6.39 15.57
CA VAL A 212 5.52 -7.55 14.89
C VAL A 212 6.53 -8.68 14.89
N ASN A 213 6.08 -9.88 15.23
CA ASN A 213 6.90 -11.09 15.17
C ASN A 213 6.07 -12.24 14.62
N ILE A 214 6.71 -13.16 13.90
CA ILE A 214 6.09 -14.45 13.62
C ILE A 214 5.93 -15.20 14.96
N PHE A 215 4.76 -15.77 15.18
CA PHE A 215 4.41 -16.46 16.42
C PHE A 215 4.22 -17.95 16.17
N ASP A 216 4.97 -18.77 16.91
CA ASP A 216 4.76 -20.20 16.98
C ASP A 216 4.51 -20.56 18.46
N PRO A 217 3.34 -21.12 18.81
CA PRO A 217 3.02 -21.48 20.20
C PRO A 217 4.06 -22.41 20.83
N ARG A 218 4.56 -23.38 20.06
CA ARG A 218 5.55 -24.37 20.53
C ARG A 218 6.88 -23.72 20.90
N VAL A 219 7.30 -22.73 20.11
CA VAL A 219 8.52 -21.95 20.35
C VAL A 219 8.32 -20.99 21.53
N TYR A 220 7.14 -20.38 21.63
CA TYR A 220 6.82 -19.48 22.73
C TYR A 220 6.86 -20.16 24.09
N GLU A 221 6.34 -21.40 24.20
CA GLU A 221 6.38 -22.20 25.42
C GLU A 221 7.83 -22.51 25.86
N GLN A 222 8.73 -22.73 24.91
CA GLN A 222 10.15 -23.00 25.22
C GLN A 222 10.89 -21.78 25.77
N PHE A 223 10.51 -20.59 25.36
CA PHE A 223 11.08 -19.33 25.86
C PHE A 223 10.40 -18.80 27.12
N ALA A 224 9.24 -19.33 27.49
CA ALA A 224 8.63 -19.03 28.78
C ALA A 224 9.45 -19.70 29.88
N PRO A 225 10.14 -18.96 30.79
CA PRO A 225 10.77 -19.61 31.92
C PRO A 225 9.69 -20.30 32.74
N PRO A 226 10.03 -21.45 33.38
CA PRO A 226 9.06 -22.22 34.16
C PRO A 226 8.35 -21.30 35.14
N GLU A 227 7.01 -21.37 35.16
CA GLU A 227 6.23 -20.68 36.18
C GLU A 227 6.82 -21.06 37.56
N LYS A 228 7.42 -20.08 38.24
CA LYS A 228 7.64 -20.25 39.65
C LYS A 228 6.23 -20.39 40.24
N SER A 229 5.89 -21.58 40.65
CA SER A 229 4.74 -21.83 41.50
C SER A 229 4.90 -20.85 42.68
N ASP A 230 4.12 -19.75 42.68
CA ASP A 230 3.92 -18.95 43.88
C ASP A 230 3.16 -19.86 44.87
N SER A 231 3.92 -20.77 45.48
CA SER A 231 3.52 -21.44 46.72
C SER A 231 3.81 -20.46 47.84
N GLN A 232 2.78 -19.81 48.26
CA GLN A 232 2.41 -19.25 49.55
C GLN A 232 1.97 -17.77 49.48
#